data_09091c9050d335262be38666e054eac0
#
_entry.id   09091c9050d335262be38666e054eac0
#
_cell.length_a   1.000
_cell.length_b   1.000
_cell.length_c   1.000
_cell.angle_alpha   90.00
_cell.angle_beta   90.00
_cell.angle_gamma   90.00
#
_symmetry.space_group_name_H-M   'P 1'
#
loop_
_entity.id
_entity.type
_entity.pdbx_description
1 polymer ?
#
loop_
_entity_poly.entity_id
_entity_poly.type
_entity_poly.pdbx_seq_one_letter_code
_entity_poly.pdbx_strand_id
1 'polypeptide(L)'
;LVLTPHPIVPGCAIKCRPVAVLGTEDESGLDAKILAVPTDKVSTKYYADIKDLADVPVRLQNEIQHFFERYKDLEEGKWVKILGWEGPDAARKEIVDGIANYNAA
;
A
#
# COMPACT_ATOMS: atom_id res chain seq x y z
N LEU A 1 2.20 0.13 -2.78
CA LEU A 1 3.33 0.86 -2.20
C LEU A 1 4.27 -0.11 -1.49
N VAL A 2 5.54 -0.08 -1.84
CA VAL A 2 6.56 -0.97 -1.27
C VAL A 2 7.58 -0.13 -0.50
N LEU A 3 7.80 -0.45 0.77
CA LEU A 3 8.87 0.16 1.54
C LEU A 3 10.21 -0.49 1.14
N THR A 4 11.21 0.32 0.88
CA THR A 4 12.56 -0.17 0.56
C THR A 4 13.61 0.71 1.22
N PRO A 5 14.76 0.14 1.64
CA PRO A 5 15.84 0.94 2.23
C PRO A 5 16.61 1.76 1.20
N HIS A 6 16.48 1.41 -0.08
CA HIS A 6 17.19 2.06 -1.19
C HIS A 6 16.26 2.19 -2.41
N PRO A 7 16.50 3.16 -3.29
CA PRO A 7 15.80 3.24 -4.57
C PRO A 7 15.99 1.96 -5.39
N ILE A 8 14.96 1.61 -6.16
CA ILE A 8 14.95 0.40 -6.98
C ILE A 8 14.90 0.80 -8.45
N VAL A 9 15.61 0.05 -9.28
CA VAL A 9 15.64 0.26 -10.73
C VAL A 9 14.25 0.06 -11.31
N PRO A 10 13.76 0.99 -12.15
CA PRO A 10 12.47 0.83 -12.83
C PRO A 10 12.38 -0.46 -13.64
N GLY A 11 11.20 -1.08 -13.63
CA GLY A 11 10.97 -2.34 -14.34
C GLY A 11 11.35 -3.60 -13.54
N CYS A 12 11.83 -3.43 -12.32
CA CYS A 12 12.18 -4.54 -11.44
C CYS A 12 10.94 -5.11 -10.75
N ALA A 13 10.83 -6.43 -10.66
CA ALA A 13 9.82 -7.13 -9.86
C ALA A 13 10.44 -7.58 -8.54
N ILE A 14 9.74 -7.32 -7.44
CA ILE A 14 10.20 -7.67 -6.09
C ILE A 14 9.14 -8.47 -5.38
N LYS A 15 9.54 -9.60 -4.80
CA LYS A 15 8.64 -10.39 -3.97
C LYS A 15 8.44 -9.70 -2.62
N CYS A 16 7.18 -9.40 -2.30
CA CYS A 16 6.79 -8.67 -1.10
C CYS A 16 5.74 -9.43 -0.30
N ARG A 17 5.59 -9.05 0.96
CA ARG A 17 4.46 -9.46 1.79
C ARG A 17 3.65 -8.23 2.19
N PRO A 18 2.29 -8.31 2.20
CA PRO A 18 1.47 -7.18 2.60
C PRO A 18 1.52 -6.96 4.11
N VAL A 19 1.51 -5.71 4.52
CA VAL A 19 1.55 -5.29 5.92
C VAL A 19 0.27 -4.58 6.32
N ALA A 20 -0.28 -3.78 5.42
CA ALA A 20 -1.45 -2.97 5.70
C ALA A 20 -2.13 -2.55 4.40
N VAL A 21 -3.34 -2.02 4.53
CA VAL A 21 -4.06 -1.39 3.43
C VAL A 21 -4.62 -0.04 3.87
N LEU A 22 -4.42 0.97 3.04
CA LEU A 22 -5.06 2.27 3.19
C LEU A 22 -6.26 2.31 2.25
N GLY A 23 -7.46 2.33 2.82
CA GLY A 23 -8.69 2.52 2.05
C GLY A 23 -8.81 3.96 1.57
N THR A 24 -9.08 4.14 0.29
CA THR A 24 -9.35 5.46 -0.31
C THR A 24 -10.54 5.37 -1.24
N GLU A 25 -11.14 6.52 -1.50
CA GLU A 25 -12.17 6.70 -2.51
C GLU A 25 -11.82 7.92 -3.33
N ASP A 26 -11.96 7.82 -4.63
CA ASP A 26 -11.74 8.94 -5.54
C ASP A 26 -12.91 9.07 -6.53
N GLU A 27 -12.78 9.95 -7.51
CA GLU A 27 -13.81 10.20 -8.53
C GLU A 27 -14.17 8.95 -9.35
N SER A 28 -13.29 7.95 -9.36
CA SER A 28 -13.51 6.67 -10.05
C SER A 28 -14.07 5.58 -9.15
N GLY A 29 -14.17 5.82 -7.83
CA GLY A 29 -14.71 4.90 -6.85
C GLY A 29 -13.71 4.47 -5.77
N LEU A 30 -13.97 3.32 -5.16
CA LEU A 30 -13.12 2.78 -4.11
C LEU A 30 -11.77 2.32 -4.67
N ASP A 31 -10.71 2.61 -3.96
CA ASP A 31 -9.35 2.26 -4.33
C ASP A 31 -8.54 1.89 -3.07
N ALA A 32 -7.99 0.70 -3.05
CA ALA A 32 -7.19 0.21 -1.92
C ALA A 32 -5.70 0.37 -2.24
N LYS A 33 -4.98 1.01 -1.34
CA LYS A 33 -3.53 1.18 -1.43
C LYS A 33 -2.85 0.17 -0.50
N ILE A 34 -2.29 -0.88 -1.07
CA ILE A 34 -1.58 -1.90 -0.29
C ILE A 34 -0.21 -1.37 0.11
N LEU A 35 0.12 -1.49 1.40
CA LEU A 35 1.46 -1.27 1.92
C LEU A 35 2.14 -2.62 2.10
N ALA A 36 3.28 -2.80 1.45
CA ALA A 36 4.02 -4.06 1.47
C ALA A 36 5.50 -3.82 1.77
N VAL A 37 6.16 -4.86 2.24
CA VAL A 37 7.60 -4.88 2.46
C VAL A 37 8.21 -6.06 1.71
N PRO A 38 9.46 -5.95 1.22
CA PRO A 38 10.15 -7.08 0.61
C PRO A 38 10.23 -8.25 1.58
N THR A 39 10.16 -9.47 1.07
CA THR A 39 10.30 -10.67 1.91
C THR A 39 11.68 -10.71 2.56
N ASP A 40 11.82 -11.47 3.66
CA ASP A 40 13.05 -11.56 4.42
C ASP A 40 14.24 -12.00 3.56
N LYS A 41 13.99 -12.90 2.61
CA LYS A 41 15.04 -13.40 1.71
C LYS A 41 15.53 -12.29 0.77
N VAL A 42 14.64 -11.43 0.29
CA VAL A 42 14.99 -10.34 -0.63
C VAL A 42 15.67 -9.20 0.11
N SER A 43 15.18 -8.84 1.29
CA SER A 43 15.65 -7.68 2.05
C SER A 43 16.67 -8.00 3.13
N THR A 44 17.17 -9.24 3.18
CA THR A 44 18.10 -9.70 4.22
C THR A 44 17.55 -9.42 5.63
N LYS A 45 16.25 -9.70 5.82
CA LYS A 45 15.52 -9.49 7.08
C LYS A 45 15.43 -8.02 7.54
N TYR A 46 15.71 -7.06 6.65
CA TYR A 46 15.67 -5.65 7.01
C TYR A 46 14.30 -5.22 7.58
N TYR A 47 13.20 -5.78 7.04
CA TYR A 47 11.84 -5.49 7.47
C TYR A 47 11.21 -6.62 8.29
N ALA A 48 12.02 -7.51 8.88
CA ALA A 48 11.49 -8.67 9.62
C ALA A 48 10.57 -8.28 10.79
N ASP A 49 10.81 -7.13 11.41
CA ASP A 49 10.03 -6.64 12.55
C ASP A 49 8.71 -5.97 12.13
N ILE A 50 8.51 -5.72 10.85
CA ILE A 50 7.29 -5.07 10.35
C ILE A 50 6.36 -6.15 9.79
N LYS A 51 5.40 -6.58 10.63
CA LYS A 51 4.44 -7.65 10.30
C LYS A 51 3.01 -7.16 10.24
N ASP A 52 2.70 -6.09 10.97
CA ASP A 52 1.36 -5.53 11.11
C ASP A 52 1.43 -4.01 10.98
N LEU A 53 0.28 -3.39 10.79
CA LEU A 53 0.15 -1.93 10.78
C LEU A 53 0.74 -1.29 12.03
N ALA A 54 0.55 -1.91 13.20
CA ALA A 54 1.08 -1.40 14.47
C ALA A 54 2.62 -1.32 14.49
N ASP A 55 3.30 -2.10 13.66
CA ASP A 55 4.77 -2.08 13.57
C ASP A 55 5.29 -0.96 12.66
N VAL A 56 4.41 -0.36 11.86
CA VAL A 56 4.78 0.77 10.99
C VAL A 56 4.78 2.05 11.83
N PRO A 57 5.90 2.82 11.86
CA PRO A 57 5.91 4.07 12.61
C PRO A 57 4.75 4.99 12.23
N VAL A 58 4.09 5.55 13.23
CA VAL A 58 2.91 6.42 13.01
C VAL A 58 3.25 7.59 12.10
N ARG A 59 4.44 8.16 12.24
CA ARG A 59 4.87 9.25 11.35
C ARG A 59 4.89 8.81 9.88
N LEU A 60 5.38 7.61 9.60
CA LEU A 60 5.40 7.08 8.24
C LEU A 60 3.99 6.83 7.73
N GLN A 61 3.10 6.29 8.55
CA GLN A 61 1.68 6.14 8.19
C GLN A 61 1.07 7.50 7.82
N ASN A 62 1.35 8.53 8.61
CA ASN A 62 0.84 9.88 8.36
C ASN A 62 1.41 10.47 7.06
N GLU A 63 2.67 10.27 6.78
CA GLU A 63 3.30 10.73 5.53
C GLU A 63 2.69 10.06 4.31
N ILE A 64 2.48 8.74 4.36
CA ILE A 64 1.85 7.98 3.28
C ILE A 64 0.42 8.46 3.06
N GLN A 65 -0.35 8.59 4.14
CA GLN A 65 -1.72 9.06 4.08
C GLN A 65 -1.81 10.47 3.50
N HIS A 66 -0.98 11.38 3.97
CA HIS A 66 -0.93 12.75 3.47
C HIS A 66 -0.60 12.81 1.98
N PHE A 67 0.36 12.00 1.52
CA PHE A 67 0.69 11.90 0.11
C PHE A 67 -0.54 11.52 -0.73
N PHE A 68 -1.25 10.45 -0.38
CA PHE A 68 -2.39 10.00 -1.15
C PHE A 68 -3.61 10.93 -1.03
N GLU A 69 -3.71 11.66 0.07
CA GLU A 69 -4.76 12.65 0.25
C GLU A 69 -4.57 13.86 -0.67
N ARG A 70 -3.33 14.21 -1.01
CA ARG A 70 -2.97 15.46 -1.67
C ARG A 70 -2.38 15.35 -3.07
N TYR A 71 -1.93 14.19 -3.50
CA TYR A 71 -1.17 14.10 -4.75
C TYR A 71 -1.97 14.45 -6.02
N LYS A 72 -3.29 14.50 -5.94
CA LYS A 72 -4.17 14.91 -7.06
C LYS A 72 -4.66 16.35 -6.95
N ASP A 73 -4.21 17.12 -5.98
CA ASP A 73 -4.76 18.48 -5.71
C ASP A 73 -4.64 19.42 -6.91
N LEU A 74 -3.63 19.26 -7.76
CA LEU A 74 -3.43 20.11 -8.93
C LEU A 74 -4.13 19.60 -10.18
N GLU A 75 -4.81 18.47 -10.12
CA GLU A 75 -5.59 17.91 -11.23
C GLU A 75 -7.04 18.32 -11.11
N GLU A 76 -7.53 19.00 -12.15
CA GLU A 76 -8.91 19.51 -12.16
C GLU A 76 -9.92 18.35 -12.13
N GLY A 77 -10.95 18.48 -11.26
CA GLY A 77 -12.03 17.51 -11.14
C GLY A 77 -11.65 16.23 -10.39
N LYS A 78 -10.44 16.14 -9.87
CA LYS A 78 -9.99 14.96 -9.11
C LYS A 78 -9.92 15.24 -7.62
N TRP A 79 -10.23 14.21 -6.85
CA TRP A 79 -10.22 14.28 -5.39
C TRP A 79 -9.92 12.90 -4.80
N VAL A 80 -9.49 12.87 -3.55
CA VAL A 80 -9.25 11.65 -2.79
C VAL A 80 -9.80 11.82 -1.38
N LYS A 81 -10.55 10.83 -0.92
CA LYS A 81 -11.01 10.72 0.46
C LYS A 81 -10.35 9.53 1.13
N ILE A 82 -9.75 9.77 2.27
CA ILE A 82 -9.15 8.71 3.09
C ILE A 82 -10.24 8.02 3.90
N LEU A 83 -10.30 6.69 3.80
CA LEU A 83 -11.26 5.87 4.55
C LEU A 83 -10.64 5.27 5.80
N GLY A 84 -9.32 5.10 5.83
CA GLY A 84 -8.58 4.60 6.98
C GLY A 84 -7.65 3.45 6.68
N TRP A 85 -6.90 3.07 7.70
CA TRP A 85 -5.94 1.98 7.65
C TRP A 85 -6.53 0.69 8.23
N GLU A 86 -6.15 -0.44 7.64
CA GLU A 86 -6.41 -1.78 8.17
C GLU A 86 -5.15 -2.63 8.06
N GLY A 87 -5.11 -3.74 8.79
CA GLY A 87 -3.94 -4.59 8.90
C GLY A 87 -3.72 -5.55 7.74
N PRO A 88 -2.78 -6.52 7.92
CA PRO A 88 -2.36 -7.42 6.85
C PRO A 88 -3.46 -8.36 6.35
N ASP A 89 -4.39 -8.79 7.19
CA ASP A 89 -5.47 -9.68 6.76
C ASP A 89 -6.41 -8.97 5.78
N ALA A 90 -6.77 -7.73 6.05
CA ALA A 90 -7.55 -6.92 5.13
C ALA A 90 -6.79 -6.66 3.83
N ALA A 91 -5.49 -6.41 3.91
CA ALA A 91 -4.63 -6.24 2.73
C ALA A 91 -4.60 -7.51 1.86
N ARG A 92 -4.46 -8.69 2.48
CA ARG A 92 -4.50 -9.97 1.75
C ARG A 92 -5.85 -10.19 1.08
N LYS A 93 -6.93 -9.87 1.75
CA LYS A 93 -8.28 -9.99 1.19
C LYS A 93 -8.43 -9.12 -0.05
N GLU A 94 -7.97 -7.87 -0.02
CA GLU A 94 -7.99 -6.98 -1.17
C GLU A 94 -7.21 -7.55 -2.37
N ILE A 95 -6.05 -8.14 -2.11
CA ILE A 95 -5.23 -8.76 -3.15
C ILE A 95 -5.97 -9.96 -3.78
N VAL A 96 -6.52 -10.84 -2.95
CA VAL A 96 -7.23 -12.03 -3.43
C VAL A 96 -8.49 -11.64 -4.21
N ASP A 97 -9.26 -10.69 -3.71
CA ASP A 97 -10.44 -10.17 -4.39
C ASP A 97 -10.06 -9.51 -5.73
N GLY A 98 -8.96 -8.77 -5.75
CA GLY A 98 -8.43 -8.15 -6.97
C GLY A 98 -8.04 -9.18 -8.03
N ILE A 99 -7.40 -10.27 -7.63
CA ILE A 99 -7.05 -11.38 -8.52
C ILE A 99 -8.32 -12.03 -9.09
N ALA A 100 -9.31 -12.30 -8.24
CA ALA A 100 -10.57 -12.89 -8.65
C ALA A 100 -11.32 -11.98 -9.64
N ASN A 101 -11.38 -10.70 -9.37
CA ASN A 101 -12.03 -9.72 -10.24
C ASN A 101 -11.32 -9.60 -11.59
N TYR A 102 -10.00 -9.64 -11.63
CA TYR A 102 -9.21 -9.61 -12.85
C TYR A 102 -9.50 -10.85 -13.71
N ASN A 103 -9.56 -12.03 -13.09
CA ASN A 103 -9.80 -13.29 -13.80
C ASN A 103 -11.24 -13.41 -14.30
N ALA A 104 -12.19 -12.73 -13.67
CA ALA A 104 -13.60 -12.73 -14.05
C ALA A 104 -13.93 -11.71 -15.16
N ALA A 105 -13.04 -10.78 -15.41
CA ALA A 105 -13.24 -9.68 -16.37
C ALA A 105 -13.13 -10.13 -17.84
#